data_f582a0687b534ad47379ab5f36c19556
#
_entry.id   f582a0687b534ad47379ab5f36c19556
#
_cell.length_a   1.000
_cell.length_b   1.000
_cell.length_c   1.000
_cell.angle_alpha   90.00
_cell.angle_beta   90.00
_cell.angle_gamma   90.00
#
_symmetry.space_group_name_H-M   'P 1'
#
loop_
_entity.id
_entity.type
_entity.pdbx_description
1 polymer ?
#
loop_
_entity_poly.entity_id
_entity_poly.type
_entity_poly.pdbx_seq_one_letter_code
_entity_poly.pdbx_strand_id
1 'polypeptide(L)'
;QYPAKSKIVYQDWIQLVNDFVDAEAKKDERPIFLYGLSAGGMLTLHVAMQNKNIKGIIGMTFLDQQDLEVKKGTMRFSPLSPLLLPGMQITAKTPFGSIPLPMSLVSKMSKLTNDPQALKIMLKDRTSAGNTMSIKFLNSYMNYKPPYHVSSFVQCPVLLTQPAEDHWTPLSLSQEVLKRLSVPHEVVMLPKGGHYPVEKEALDQLRISSIEFIEKNLTTNID
;
A
#
# COMPACT_ATOMS: atom_id res chain seq x y z
N GLN A 1 -14.46 10.69 -1.09
CA GLN A 1 -14.96 10.00 -2.28
C GLN A 1 -14.65 10.85 -3.50
N TYR A 2 -13.98 10.27 -4.50
CA TYR A 2 -13.72 10.96 -5.75
C TYR A 2 -14.92 10.81 -6.67
N PRO A 3 -15.34 11.85 -7.40
CA PRO A 3 -16.41 11.72 -8.37
C PRO A 3 -16.05 10.66 -9.44
N ALA A 4 -17.06 9.95 -9.94
CA ALA A 4 -16.90 8.83 -10.88
C ALA A 4 -16.14 9.19 -12.19
N LYS A 5 -16.00 10.48 -12.52
CA LYS A 5 -15.21 11.00 -13.65
C LYS A 5 -13.92 11.70 -13.21
N SER A 6 -13.36 11.28 -12.09
CA SER A 6 -12.13 11.86 -11.54
C SER A 6 -10.94 11.68 -12.50
N LYS A 7 -10.17 12.76 -12.70
CA LYS A 7 -8.89 12.73 -13.41
C LYS A 7 -7.71 12.33 -12.52
N ILE A 8 -7.98 11.98 -11.26
CA ILE A 8 -6.99 11.66 -10.25
C ILE A 8 -6.13 10.49 -10.69
N VAL A 9 -4.83 10.61 -10.43
CA VAL A 9 -3.81 9.59 -10.66
C VAL A 9 -3.09 9.25 -9.33
N TYR A 10 -2.30 8.20 -9.31
CA TYR A 10 -1.62 7.75 -8.09
C TYR A 10 -0.66 8.82 -7.52
N GLN A 11 -0.02 9.62 -8.37
CA GLN A 11 0.81 10.74 -7.93
C GLN A 11 0.04 11.75 -7.07
N ASP A 12 -1.26 11.95 -7.35
CA ASP A 12 -2.09 12.86 -6.55
C ASP A 12 -2.31 12.31 -5.13
N TRP A 13 -2.35 10.98 -4.95
CA TRP A 13 -2.39 10.38 -3.61
C TRP A 13 -1.09 10.62 -2.84
N ILE A 14 0.06 10.45 -3.51
CA ILE A 14 1.37 10.73 -2.90
C ILE A 14 1.43 12.20 -2.49
N GLN A 15 1.04 13.11 -3.38
CA GLN A 15 1.05 14.55 -3.10
C GLN A 15 0.12 14.91 -1.93
N LEU A 16 -1.10 14.35 -1.90
CA LEU A 16 -2.05 14.59 -0.82
C LEU A 16 -1.49 14.17 0.55
N VAL A 17 -0.81 13.01 0.60
CA VAL A 17 -0.19 12.55 1.86
C VAL A 17 1.01 13.42 2.22
N ASN A 18 1.83 13.85 1.25
CA ASN A 18 2.92 14.79 1.49
C ASN A 18 2.41 16.11 2.06
N ASP A 19 1.38 16.71 1.44
CA ASP A 19 0.78 17.96 1.90
C ASP A 19 0.21 17.83 3.33
N PHE A 20 -0.38 16.69 3.64
CA PHE A 20 -0.88 16.39 4.98
C PHE A 20 0.25 16.27 6.00
N VAL A 21 1.32 15.52 5.68
CA VAL A 21 2.50 15.39 6.53
C VAL A 21 3.15 16.75 6.79
N ASP A 22 3.30 17.57 5.76
CA ASP A 22 3.88 18.92 5.89
C ASP A 22 2.99 19.86 6.72
N ALA A 23 1.67 19.70 6.62
CA ALA A 23 0.73 20.44 7.45
C ALA A 23 0.79 20.01 8.92
N GLU A 24 0.92 18.70 9.19
CA GLU A 24 1.08 18.19 10.56
C GLU A 24 2.43 18.61 11.16
N ALA A 25 3.53 18.51 10.40
CA ALA A 25 4.86 18.92 10.85
C ALA A 25 4.97 20.42 11.21
N LYS A 26 4.09 21.27 10.66
CA LYS A 26 4.02 22.68 11.01
C LYS A 26 3.26 22.98 12.32
N LYS A 27 2.48 22.01 12.82
CA LYS A 27 1.69 22.23 14.03
C LYS A 27 2.49 22.07 15.31
N ASP A 28 3.42 21.13 15.29
CA ASP A 28 4.30 20.83 16.43
C ASP A 28 5.50 19.99 15.97
N GLU A 29 6.45 19.73 16.88
CA GLU A 29 7.68 18.99 16.62
C GLU A 29 7.56 17.46 16.83
N ARG A 30 6.35 16.94 17.02
CA ARG A 30 6.17 15.49 17.20
C ARG A 30 6.63 14.71 15.97
N PRO A 31 7.39 13.63 16.17
CA PRO A 31 7.83 12.79 15.06
C PRO A 31 6.65 12.12 14.36
N ILE A 32 6.70 12.09 13.03
CA ILE A 32 5.64 11.54 12.19
C ILE A 32 6.05 10.16 11.68
N PHE A 33 5.22 9.16 11.96
CA PHE A 33 5.33 7.82 11.41
C PHE A 33 4.13 7.56 10.50
N LEU A 34 4.37 6.89 9.37
CA LEU A 34 3.29 6.50 8.47
C LEU A 34 2.97 5.01 8.62
N TYR A 35 1.70 4.69 8.65
CA TYR A 35 1.21 3.32 8.57
C TYR A 35 0.39 3.13 7.29
N GLY A 36 0.65 2.04 6.56
CA GLY A 36 -0.08 1.73 5.34
C GLY A 36 -0.38 0.25 5.17
N LEU A 37 -1.65 -0.06 4.85
CA LEU A 37 -2.10 -1.41 4.57
C LEU A 37 -2.20 -1.63 3.05
N SER A 38 -1.78 -2.79 2.56
CA SER A 38 -1.89 -3.21 1.15
C SER A 38 -1.25 -2.17 0.21
N ALA A 39 -2.00 -1.60 -0.73
CA ALA A 39 -1.52 -0.49 -1.57
C ALA A 39 -0.96 0.70 -0.75
N GLY A 40 -1.44 0.88 0.48
CA GLY A 40 -0.96 1.88 1.42
C GLY A 40 0.48 1.65 1.88
N GLY A 41 0.95 0.39 1.95
CA GLY A 41 2.34 0.11 2.32
C GLY A 41 3.34 0.71 1.33
N MET A 42 3.18 0.46 0.03
CA MET A 42 4.02 1.13 -0.97
C MET A 42 3.79 2.64 -1.03
N LEU A 43 2.57 3.11 -0.74
CA LEU A 43 2.29 4.54 -0.68
C LEU A 43 3.12 5.21 0.42
N THR A 44 3.24 4.62 1.62
CA THR A 44 4.09 5.18 2.69
C THR A 44 5.55 5.29 2.28
N LEU A 45 6.09 4.28 1.58
CA LEU A 45 7.46 4.30 1.06
C LEU A 45 7.64 5.40 0.00
N HIS A 46 6.72 5.51 -0.97
CA HIS A 46 6.78 6.53 -2.02
C HIS A 46 6.65 7.96 -1.47
N VAL A 47 5.87 8.15 -0.40
CA VAL A 47 5.78 9.43 0.31
C VAL A 47 7.08 9.71 1.05
N ALA A 48 7.63 8.76 1.79
CA ALA A 48 8.88 8.91 2.53
C ALA A 48 10.09 9.18 1.60
N MET A 49 10.06 8.72 0.35
CA MET A 49 11.05 9.08 -0.67
C MET A 49 11.05 10.56 -1.03
N GLN A 50 10.00 11.31 -0.70
CA GLN A 50 9.80 12.70 -1.09
C GLN A 50 9.65 13.65 0.10
N ASN A 51 9.47 13.12 1.33
CA ASN A 51 9.20 13.91 2.52
C ASN A 51 10.15 13.58 3.67
N LYS A 52 10.97 14.56 4.06
CA LYS A 52 11.98 14.41 5.11
C LYS A 52 11.41 14.47 6.53
N ASN A 53 10.16 14.85 6.71
CA ASN A 53 9.52 14.94 8.01
C ASN A 53 9.10 13.56 8.57
N ILE A 54 9.23 12.49 7.76
CA ILE A 54 8.83 11.13 8.15
C ILE A 54 10.00 10.45 8.86
N LYS A 55 9.76 9.96 10.07
CA LYS A 55 10.75 9.30 10.94
C LYS A 55 10.75 7.77 10.85
N GLY A 56 9.67 7.18 10.32
CA GLY A 56 9.58 5.75 10.09
C GLY A 56 8.32 5.38 9.33
N ILE A 57 8.34 4.24 8.65
CA ILE A 57 7.18 3.71 7.94
C ILE A 57 6.86 2.28 8.40
N ILE A 58 5.58 2.00 8.55
CA ILE A 58 5.04 0.70 8.90
C ILE A 58 4.15 0.25 7.74
N GLY A 59 4.54 -0.79 7.04
CA GLY A 59 3.74 -1.37 5.95
C GLY A 59 3.14 -2.71 6.34
N MET A 60 1.86 -2.90 6.08
CA MET A 60 1.26 -4.23 6.10
C MET A 60 1.20 -4.75 4.66
N THR A 61 2.29 -5.16 4.15
CA THR A 61 2.73 -5.49 2.79
C THR A 61 3.39 -4.31 2.06
N PHE A 62 4.42 -4.64 1.29
CA PHE A 62 5.07 -3.71 0.34
C PHE A 62 4.98 -4.33 -1.07
N LEU A 63 4.02 -3.86 -1.86
CA LEU A 63 3.67 -4.44 -3.17
C LEU A 63 4.15 -3.51 -4.29
N ASP A 64 5.38 -3.70 -4.75
CA ASP A 64 5.91 -2.94 -5.88
C ASP A 64 5.19 -3.33 -7.17
N GLN A 65 4.30 -2.46 -7.65
CA GLN A 65 3.53 -2.69 -8.87
C GLN A 65 4.37 -2.66 -10.16
N GLN A 66 5.65 -2.35 -10.10
CA GLN A 66 6.54 -2.55 -11.24
C GLN A 66 6.94 -4.03 -11.40
N ASP A 67 6.90 -4.80 -10.32
CA ASP A 67 7.17 -6.23 -10.35
C ASP A 67 6.01 -7.00 -11.02
N LEU A 68 6.36 -7.86 -11.97
CA LEU A 68 5.38 -8.67 -12.71
C LEU A 68 4.69 -9.69 -11.81
N GLU A 69 5.39 -10.26 -10.83
CA GLU A 69 4.81 -11.24 -9.91
C GLU A 69 3.82 -10.57 -8.95
N VAL A 70 4.08 -9.33 -8.53
CA VAL A 70 3.13 -8.53 -7.77
C VAL A 70 1.88 -8.23 -8.60
N LYS A 71 2.04 -7.81 -9.87
CA LYS A 71 0.90 -7.59 -10.79
C LYS A 71 0.06 -8.87 -10.93
N LYS A 72 0.68 -9.99 -11.23
CA LYS A 72 -0.01 -11.30 -11.35
C LYS A 72 -0.65 -11.72 -10.02
N GLY A 73 0.04 -11.55 -8.91
CA GLY A 73 -0.43 -11.90 -7.57
C GLY A 73 -1.69 -11.13 -7.16
N THR A 74 -1.76 -9.84 -7.49
CA THR A 74 -2.83 -8.94 -7.06
C THR A 74 -4.04 -8.91 -7.99
N MET A 75 -3.87 -9.18 -9.29
CA MET A 75 -4.96 -9.17 -10.28
C MET A 75 -5.88 -10.39 -10.17
N ARG A 76 -7.19 -10.17 -10.36
CA ARG A 76 -8.19 -11.23 -10.37
C ARG A 76 -8.01 -12.21 -11.53
N PHE A 77 -7.73 -11.69 -12.73
CA PHE A 77 -7.57 -12.47 -13.96
C PHE A 77 -6.09 -12.52 -14.38
N SER A 78 -5.24 -13.00 -13.49
CA SER A 78 -3.79 -13.06 -13.66
C SER A 78 -3.34 -13.71 -14.98
N PRO A 79 -3.91 -14.83 -15.46
CA PRO A 79 -3.51 -15.43 -16.76
C PRO A 79 -3.75 -14.52 -17.95
N LEU A 80 -4.71 -13.60 -17.86
CA LEU A 80 -5.04 -12.64 -18.92
C LEU A 80 -4.22 -11.34 -18.84
N SER A 81 -3.35 -11.21 -17.84
CA SER A 81 -2.55 -9.99 -17.62
C SER A 81 -1.75 -9.54 -18.87
N PRO A 82 -1.15 -10.42 -19.68
CA PRO A 82 -0.41 -9.99 -20.88
C PRO A 82 -1.28 -9.25 -21.91
N LEU A 83 -2.57 -9.54 -21.94
CA LEU A 83 -3.55 -8.87 -22.83
C LEU A 83 -4.17 -7.65 -22.16
N LEU A 84 -4.54 -7.77 -20.88
CA LEU A 84 -5.28 -6.73 -20.15
C LEU A 84 -4.41 -5.51 -19.84
N LEU A 85 -3.13 -5.69 -19.51
CA LEU A 85 -2.24 -4.58 -19.14
C LEU A 85 -1.97 -3.61 -20.29
N PRO A 86 -1.61 -4.06 -21.50
CA PRO A 86 -1.47 -3.15 -22.66
C PRO A 86 -2.79 -2.47 -23.02
N GLY A 87 -3.91 -3.20 -23.02
CA GLY A 87 -5.24 -2.63 -23.24
C GLY A 87 -5.60 -1.52 -22.27
N MET A 88 -5.30 -1.70 -20.99
CA MET A 88 -5.49 -0.69 -19.95
C MET A 88 -4.61 0.54 -20.19
N GLN A 89 -3.34 0.37 -20.59
CA GLN A 89 -2.44 1.49 -20.89
C GLN A 89 -2.95 2.36 -22.06
N ILE A 90 -3.45 1.73 -23.10
CA ILE A 90 -4.04 2.43 -24.26
C ILE A 90 -5.31 3.16 -23.82
N THR A 91 -6.23 2.46 -23.16
CA THR A 91 -7.52 3.01 -22.72
C THR A 91 -7.34 4.18 -21.75
N ALA A 92 -6.36 4.11 -20.84
CA ALA A 92 -6.07 5.16 -19.88
C ALA A 92 -5.73 6.52 -20.51
N LYS A 93 -5.22 6.52 -21.77
CA LYS A 93 -4.87 7.73 -22.54
C LYS A 93 -6.05 8.32 -23.33
N THR A 94 -7.20 7.64 -23.34
CA THR A 94 -8.40 8.06 -24.04
C THR A 94 -9.42 8.63 -23.05
N PRO A 95 -10.54 9.25 -23.52
CA PRO A 95 -11.65 9.65 -22.65
C PRO A 95 -12.23 8.49 -21.82
N PHE A 96 -12.13 7.25 -22.32
CA PHE A 96 -12.57 6.03 -21.62
C PHE A 96 -11.72 5.71 -20.38
N GLY A 97 -10.55 6.31 -20.23
CA GLY A 97 -9.71 6.18 -19.02
C GLY A 97 -10.42 6.62 -17.73
N SER A 98 -11.45 7.45 -17.82
CA SER A 98 -12.26 7.87 -16.66
C SER A 98 -13.36 6.88 -16.26
N ILE A 99 -13.53 5.75 -16.97
CA ILE A 99 -14.52 4.72 -16.64
C ILE A 99 -14.17 4.10 -15.28
N PRO A 100 -15.13 4.09 -14.32
CA PRO A 100 -14.92 3.47 -13.02
C PRO A 100 -15.06 1.94 -13.15
N LEU A 101 -14.06 1.22 -12.68
CA LEU A 101 -14.06 -0.24 -12.57
C LEU A 101 -14.25 -0.66 -11.11
N PRO A 102 -15.21 -1.55 -10.81
CA PRO A 102 -15.32 -2.12 -9.47
C PRO A 102 -14.04 -2.86 -9.09
N MET A 103 -13.51 -2.60 -7.90
CA MET A 103 -12.27 -3.25 -7.44
C MET A 103 -12.41 -4.78 -7.36
N SER A 104 -13.62 -5.29 -7.12
CA SER A 104 -13.91 -6.73 -7.16
C SER A 104 -13.74 -7.38 -8.53
N LEU A 105 -13.75 -6.61 -9.63
CA LEU A 105 -13.42 -7.10 -10.97
C LEU A 105 -11.93 -7.03 -11.28
N VAL A 106 -11.22 -6.08 -10.69
CA VAL A 106 -9.80 -5.81 -10.97
C VAL A 106 -8.89 -6.70 -10.13
N SER A 107 -9.22 -6.88 -8.87
CA SER A 107 -8.36 -7.54 -7.88
C SER A 107 -9.06 -8.67 -7.13
N LYS A 108 -8.30 -9.46 -6.38
CA LYS A 108 -8.82 -10.63 -5.63
C LYS A 108 -9.51 -10.21 -4.33
N MET A 109 -10.47 -9.27 -4.39
CA MET A 109 -11.16 -8.72 -3.21
C MET A 109 -11.86 -9.77 -2.34
N SER A 110 -12.14 -10.96 -2.88
CA SER A 110 -12.64 -12.09 -2.09
C SER A 110 -11.63 -12.66 -1.08
N LYS A 111 -10.36 -12.24 -1.16
CA LYS A 111 -9.27 -12.62 -0.26
C LYS A 111 -8.89 -11.51 0.71
N LEU A 112 -9.70 -10.46 0.80
CA LEU A 112 -9.41 -9.27 1.61
C LEU A 112 -9.31 -9.59 3.11
N THR A 113 -10.12 -10.50 3.62
CA THR A 113 -10.07 -10.98 5.01
C THR A 113 -10.49 -12.44 5.06
N ASN A 114 -10.06 -13.17 6.10
CA ASN A 114 -10.41 -14.57 6.31
C ASN A 114 -11.77 -14.72 7.02
N ASP A 115 -12.34 -13.63 7.57
CA ASP A 115 -13.66 -13.62 8.19
C ASP A 115 -14.75 -13.37 7.13
N PRO A 116 -15.69 -14.32 6.87
CA PRO A 116 -16.72 -14.16 5.86
C PRO A 116 -17.73 -13.04 6.19
N GLN A 117 -17.99 -12.76 7.47
CA GLN A 117 -18.93 -11.70 7.87
C GLN A 117 -18.30 -10.33 7.64
N ALA A 118 -17.05 -10.14 8.08
CA ALA A 118 -16.28 -8.93 7.81
C ALA A 118 -16.14 -8.70 6.30
N LEU A 119 -15.81 -9.73 5.52
CA LEU A 119 -15.72 -9.64 4.05
C LEU A 119 -17.01 -9.13 3.43
N LYS A 120 -18.17 -9.68 3.86
CA LYS A 120 -19.48 -9.25 3.35
C LYS A 120 -19.77 -7.77 3.63
N ILE A 121 -19.39 -7.28 4.81
CA ILE A 121 -19.55 -5.88 5.21
C ILE A 121 -18.62 -5.00 4.37
N MET A 122 -17.33 -5.35 4.30
CA MET A 122 -16.32 -4.59 3.57
C MET A 122 -16.65 -4.46 2.07
N LEU A 123 -17.11 -5.53 1.42
CA LEU A 123 -17.45 -5.49 -0.01
C LEU A 123 -18.70 -4.68 -0.31
N LYS A 124 -19.58 -4.45 0.66
CA LYS A 124 -20.75 -3.55 0.54
C LYS A 124 -20.39 -2.09 0.74
N ASP A 125 -19.33 -1.83 1.49
CA ASP A 125 -18.89 -0.47 1.78
C ASP A 125 -18.21 0.16 0.56
N ARG A 126 -18.95 1.03 -0.13
CA ARG A 126 -18.45 1.77 -1.31
C ARG A 126 -17.42 2.85 -0.97
N THR A 127 -17.18 3.13 0.28
CA THR A 127 -16.14 4.07 0.73
C THR A 127 -14.79 3.39 0.92
N SER A 128 -14.78 2.06 0.96
CA SER A 128 -13.59 1.23 1.14
C SER A 128 -13.49 0.12 0.07
N ALA A 129 -13.60 -1.14 0.45
CA ALA A 129 -13.38 -2.31 -0.42
C ALA A 129 -14.41 -2.49 -1.55
N GLY A 130 -15.64 -2.00 -1.37
CA GLY A 130 -16.69 -1.98 -2.41
C GLY A 130 -16.56 -0.82 -3.41
N ASN A 131 -15.48 -0.06 -3.37
CA ASN A 131 -15.27 1.13 -4.21
C ASN A 131 -14.94 0.77 -5.67
N THR A 132 -14.99 1.81 -6.51
CA THR A 132 -14.54 1.77 -7.91
C THR A 132 -13.32 2.66 -8.10
N MET A 133 -12.44 2.29 -9.03
CA MET A 133 -11.32 3.13 -9.45
C MET A 133 -11.32 3.32 -10.96
N SER A 134 -10.94 4.50 -11.42
CA SER A 134 -10.85 4.75 -12.87
C SER A 134 -9.71 3.95 -13.50
N ILE A 135 -9.85 3.58 -14.76
CA ILE A 135 -8.80 2.93 -15.54
C ILE A 135 -7.50 3.78 -15.52
N LYS A 136 -7.65 5.10 -15.61
CA LYS A 136 -6.54 6.04 -15.55
C LYS A 136 -5.78 5.96 -14.20
N PHE A 137 -6.51 5.91 -13.08
CA PHE A 137 -5.90 5.75 -11.76
C PHE A 137 -5.15 4.42 -11.65
N LEU A 138 -5.82 3.31 -12.00
CA LEU A 138 -5.23 1.97 -11.96
C LEU A 138 -3.96 1.89 -12.81
N ASN A 139 -4.00 2.44 -14.03
CA ASN A 139 -2.83 2.49 -14.90
C ASN A 139 -1.69 3.30 -14.28
N SER A 140 -1.98 4.46 -13.69
CA SER A 140 -0.96 5.29 -13.05
C SER A 140 -0.35 4.61 -11.83
N TYR A 141 -1.15 3.90 -11.03
CA TYR A 141 -0.69 3.11 -9.88
C TYR A 141 0.22 1.95 -10.30
N MET A 142 -0.22 1.16 -11.29
CA MET A 142 0.53 -0.03 -11.75
C MET A 142 1.81 0.29 -12.52
N ASN A 143 1.98 1.53 -12.99
CA ASN A 143 3.13 1.98 -13.76
C ASN A 143 3.84 3.17 -13.11
N TYR A 144 3.57 3.43 -11.83
CA TYR A 144 4.23 4.50 -11.11
C TYR A 144 5.74 4.27 -11.05
N LYS A 145 6.50 5.30 -11.31
CA LYS A 145 7.96 5.30 -11.17
C LYS A 145 8.35 6.25 -10.04
N PRO A 146 8.95 5.75 -8.97
CA PRO A 146 9.42 6.60 -7.89
C PRO A 146 10.57 7.51 -8.36
N PRO A 147 10.88 8.60 -7.61
CA PRO A 147 11.91 9.58 -7.99
C PRO A 147 13.31 8.97 -8.09
N TYR A 148 13.56 7.90 -7.34
CA TYR A 148 14.80 7.11 -7.38
C TYR A 148 14.53 5.65 -7.02
N HIS A 149 15.51 4.79 -7.23
CA HIS A 149 15.38 3.36 -6.96
C HIS A 149 15.30 3.09 -5.45
N VAL A 150 14.54 2.07 -5.05
CA VAL A 150 14.34 1.68 -3.63
C VAL A 150 15.67 1.45 -2.90
N SER A 151 16.71 0.95 -3.57
CA SER A 151 18.03 0.76 -2.99
C SER A 151 18.75 2.05 -2.58
N SER A 152 18.30 3.18 -3.09
CA SER A 152 18.82 4.51 -2.71
C SER A 152 17.98 5.19 -1.62
N PHE A 153 16.99 4.49 -1.07
CA PHE A 153 16.18 5.00 0.03
C PHE A 153 17.00 4.95 1.34
N VAL A 154 17.18 6.11 1.96
CA VAL A 154 17.98 6.27 3.20
C VAL A 154 17.26 7.09 4.27
N GLN A 155 15.99 7.45 4.03
CA GLN A 155 15.27 8.46 4.82
C GLN A 155 14.93 8.00 6.24
N CYS A 156 14.41 6.78 6.41
CA CYS A 156 13.92 6.31 7.71
C CYS A 156 13.85 4.78 7.77
N PRO A 157 13.81 4.19 8.96
CA PRO A 157 13.61 2.75 9.14
C PRO A 157 12.24 2.28 8.68
N VAL A 158 12.13 0.97 8.40
CA VAL A 158 10.95 0.34 7.85
C VAL A 158 10.54 -0.87 8.70
N LEU A 159 9.26 -0.96 9.06
CA LEU A 159 8.65 -2.15 9.64
C LEU A 159 7.67 -2.77 8.64
N LEU A 160 7.84 -4.05 8.34
CA LEU A 160 6.82 -4.87 7.68
C LEU A 160 6.05 -5.67 8.74
N THR A 161 4.74 -5.47 8.80
CA THR A 161 3.82 -6.26 9.61
C THR A 161 3.02 -7.19 8.68
N GLN A 162 3.56 -8.37 8.38
CA GLN A 162 2.99 -9.30 7.41
C GLN A 162 1.95 -10.21 8.05
N PRO A 163 0.69 -10.22 7.58
CA PRO A 163 -0.29 -11.21 8.04
C PRO A 163 0.14 -12.64 7.69
N ALA A 164 0.08 -13.56 8.68
CA ALA A 164 0.60 -14.92 8.53
C ALA A 164 -0.27 -15.80 7.61
N GLU A 165 -1.57 -15.53 7.55
CA GLU A 165 -2.54 -16.23 6.70
C GLU A 165 -3.08 -15.33 5.58
N ASP A 166 -2.21 -14.47 5.04
CA ASP A 166 -2.55 -13.67 3.87
C ASP A 166 -2.60 -14.55 2.61
N HIS A 167 -3.81 -14.96 2.24
CA HIS A 167 -4.06 -15.78 1.05
C HIS A 167 -4.08 -14.98 -0.26
N TRP A 168 -3.80 -13.69 -0.20
CA TRP A 168 -3.76 -12.81 -1.38
C TRP A 168 -2.34 -12.38 -1.73
N THR A 169 -1.61 -11.83 -0.76
CA THR A 169 -0.28 -11.25 -0.96
C THR A 169 0.71 -11.84 0.04
N PRO A 170 1.27 -13.04 -0.28
CA PRO A 170 2.22 -13.71 0.60
C PRO A 170 3.48 -12.89 0.82
N LEU A 171 4.16 -13.15 1.93
CA LEU A 171 5.39 -12.46 2.34
C LEU A 171 6.43 -12.32 1.21
N SER A 172 6.54 -13.33 0.33
CA SER A 172 7.51 -13.34 -0.77
C SER A 172 7.40 -12.11 -1.67
N LEU A 173 6.20 -11.54 -1.87
CA LEU A 173 6.01 -10.34 -2.69
C LEU A 173 6.60 -9.09 -2.01
N SER A 174 6.46 -8.97 -0.69
CA SER A 174 7.05 -7.86 0.08
C SER A 174 8.55 -8.00 0.26
N GLN A 175 9.05 -9.24 0.36
CA GLN A 175 10.48 -9.52 0.51
C GLN A 175 11.32 -8.96 -0.64
N GLU A 176 10.79 -8.91 -1.86
CA GLU A 176 11.50 -8.34 -3.01
C GLU A 176 11.75 -6.83 -2.87
N VAL A 177 10.88 -6.12 -2.16
CA VAL A 177 11.11 -4.71 -1.80
C VAL A 177 12.15 -4.62 -0.68
N LEU A 178 11.97 -5.41 0.40
CA LEU A 178 12.86 -5.37 1.56
C LEU A 178 14.32 -5.70 1.22
N LYS A 179 14.55 -6.69 0.36
CA LYS A 179 15.92 -7.04 -0.11
C LYS A 179 16.65 -5.88 -0.79
N ARG A 180 15.90 -4.93 -1.33
CA ARG A 180 16.46 -3.75 -2.03
C ARG A 180 16.65 -2.54 -1.10
N LEU A 181 16.08 -2.56 0.11
CA LEU A 181 16.23 -1.47 1.07
C LEU A 181 17.64 -1.45 1.68
N SER A 182 18.25 -0.26 1.73
CA SER A 182 19.53 -0.03 2.41
C SER A 182 19.37 0.42 3.87
N VAL A 183 18.16 0.80 4.28
CA VAL A 183 17.84 1.22 5.65
C VAL A 183 17.59 0.03 6.57
N PRO A 184 17.74 0.19 7.89
CA PRO A 184 17.28 -0.81 8.86
C PRO A 184 15.81 -1.15 8.63
N HIS A 185 15.52 -2.44 8.58
CA HIS A 185 14.15 -2.91 8.43
C HIS A 185 13.88 -4.17 9.26
N GLU A 186 12.66 -4.31 9.69
CA GLU A 186 12.19 -5.42 10.52
C GLU A 186 10.95 -6.06 9.88
N VAL A 187 10.78 -7.35 10.14
CA VAL A 187 9.61 -8.12 9.69
C VAL A 187 8.96 -8.77 10.89
N VAL A 188 7.69 -8.47 11.13
CA VAL A 188 6.88 -9.09 12.16
C VAL A 188 5.69 -9.80 11.50
N MET A 189 5.55 -11.10 11.82
CA MET A 189 4.42 -11.90 11.36
C MET A 189 3.22 -11.68 12.29
N LEU A 190 2.06 -11.39 11.71
CA LEU A 190 0.80 -11.23 12.45
C LEU A 190 0.08 -12.59 12.48
N PRO A 191 0.05 -13.28 13.64
CA PRO A 191 -0.48 -14.65 13.72
C PRO A 191 -1.95 -14.69 13.33
N LYS A 192 -2.34 -15.71 12.57
CA LYS A 192 -3.71 -15.94 12.05
C LYS A 192 -4.29 -14.81 11.19
N GLY A 193 -3.57 -13.70 10.98
CA GLY A 193 -4.06 -12.55 10.25
C GLY A 193 -4.30 -12.83 8.77
N GLY A 194 -5.49 -12.50 8.25
CA GLY A 194 -5.78 -12.39 6.83
C GLY A 194 -5.21 -11.09 6.23
N HIS A 195 -5.37 -10.87 4.92
CA HIS A 195 -4.82 -9.66 4.24
C HIS A 195 -5.25 -8.36 4.93
N TYR A 196 -6.51 -8.23 5.30
CA TYR A 196 -7.01 -7.22 6.24
C TYR A 196 -7.36 -7.96 7.54
N PRO A 197 -6.46 -7.95 8.53
CA PRO A 197 -6.67 -8.74 9.73
C PRO A 197 -7.81 -8.17 10.58
N VAL A 198 -8.66 -9.06 11.04
CA VAL A 198 -9.71 -8.80 12.04
C VAL A 198 -9.55 -9.73 13.24
N GLU A 199 -8.59 -10.63 13.16
CA GLU A 199 -8.26 -11.63 14.18
C GLU A 199 -7.55 -10.95 15.35
N LYS A 200 -8.02 -11.24 16.58
CA LYS A 200 -7.54 -10.57 17.79
C LYS A 200 -6.02 -10.69 17.97
N GLU A 201 -5.48 -11.89 17.76
CA GLU A 201 -4.05 -12.16 17.93
C GLU A 201 -3.20 -11.34 16.92
N ALA A 202 -3.68 -11.21 15.69
CA ALA A 202 -3.02 -10.40 14.65
C ALA A 202 -3.05 -8.91 15.02
N LEU A 203 -4.19 -8.41 15.50
CA LEU A 203 -4.34 -7.02 15.90
C LEU A 203 -3.53 -6.68 17.16
N ASP A 204 -3.46 -7.58 18.13
CA ASP A 204 -2.62 -7.41 19.32
C ASP A 204 -1.14 -7.36 18.95
N GLN A 205 -0.68 -8.27 18.08
CA GLN A 205 0.72 -8.28 17.60
C GLN A 205 1.03 -7.02 16.78
N LEU A 206 0.11 -6.59 15.90
CA LEU A 206 0.26 -5.35 15.13
C LEU A 206 0.43 -4.14 16.06
N ARG A 207 -0.41 -4.04 17.08
CA ARG A 207 -0.33 -2.96 18.07
C ARG A 207 0.99 -2.96 18.81
N ILE A 208 1.42 -4.13 19.32
CA ILE A 208 2.67 -4.28 20.08
C ILE A 208 3.85 -3.88 19.21
N SER A 209 4.00 -4.51 18.04
CA SER A 209 5.15 -4.28 17.16
C SER A 209 5.21 -2.85 16.62
N SER A 210 4.05 -2.21 16.39
CA SER A 210 4.01 -0.81 15.97
C SER A 210 4.49 0.13 17.07
N ILE A 211 4.07 -0.10 18.33
CA ILE A 211 4.52 0.70 19.47
C ILE A 211 6.03 0.53 19.68
N GLU A 212 6.51 -0.70 19.74
CA GLU A 212 7.94 -1.00 19.92
C GLU A 212 8.81 -0.37 18.83
N PHE A 213 8.36 -0.46 17.58
CA PHE A 213 9.06 0.17 16.44
C PHE A 213 9.11 1.69 16.57
N ILE A 214 8.00 2.32 16.96
CA ILE A 214 7.93 3.78 17.16
C ILE A 214 8.86 4.18 18.32
N GLU A 215 8.73 3.57 19.48
CA GLU A 215 9.55 3.88 20.67
C GLU A 215 11.05 3.73 20.40
N LYS A 216 11.45 2.64 19.74
CA LYS A 216 12.84 2.39 19.34
C LYS A 216 13.40 3.52 18.47
N ASN A 217 12.59 4.03 17.54
CA ASN A 217 13.02 5.03 16.56
C ASN A 217 12.71 6.48 16.96
N LEU A 218 12.08 6.70 18.13
CA LEU A 218 12.01 8.00 18.77
C LEU A 218 13.32 8.41 19.41
N THR A 219 14.04 7.44 20.00
CA THR A 219 15.27 7.66 20.77
C THR A 219 16.53 7.68 19.91
N THR A 220 16.44 7.18 18.68
CA THR A 220 17.58 7.15 17.75
C THR A 220 17.68 8.50 17.05
N ASN A 221 18.44 9.44 17.63
CA ASN A 221 18.94 10.57 16.85
C ASN A 221 19.87 9.99 15.78
N ILE A 222 19.52 10.20 14.52
CA ILE A 222 20.44 9.91 13.41
C ILE A 222 21.52 11.01 13.50
N ASP A 223 22.65 10.64 14.10
CA ASP A 223 23.88 11.44 14.06
C ASP A 223 24.40 11.58 12.61
#